data_bc2911b85bcddfc429df2e2b514819e3
#
_entry.id   bc2911b85bcddfc429df2e2b514819e3
#
_cell.length_a   1.000
_cell.length_b   1.000
_cell.length_c   1.000
_cell.angle_alpha   90.00
_cell.angle_beta   90.00
_cell.angle_gamma   90.00
#
_symmetry.space_group_name_H-M   'P 1'
#
loop_
_entity.id
_entity.type
_entity.pdbx_description
1 polymer ?
#
loop_
_entity_poly.entity_id
_entity_poly.type
_entity_poly.pdbx_seq_one_letter_code
_entity_poly.pdbx_strand_id
1 'polypeptide(L)'
;MTASRIRVLFLLLVTAAIGAANPSDSFAIQVVTVEEHWELLLGEPDANLSAPQITMTMSPTSDLLGRHFVCTLNHRTYPQYSPGGMQVQRWDGENAVDSRNGSSTNALWHTGEVVAWVQRLHLDDGQLTFEVVDGESESWGSFGGEDLRLQVASDLPNLNDYRPGVSIEESGVGYAGNRVRSLVLNRLIWITSDGVTYELTAPIDVDTDLDP
;
A
#
# COMPACT_ATOMS: atom_id res chain seq x y z
N MET A 1 -16.86 -27.77 -0.43
CA MET A 1 -15.98 -26.93 0.37
C MET A 1 -16.45 -25.51 0.14
N THR A 2 -17.14 -24.95 1.12
CA THR A 2 -17.86 -23.69 1.03
C THR A 2 -16.95 -22.61 1.60
N ALA A 3 -16.39 -21.78 0.74
CA ALA A 3 -15.63 -20.61 1.16
C ALA A 3 -16.55 -19.65 1.92
N SER A 4 -16.32 -19.52 3.20
CA SER A 4 -17.02 -18.56 4.06
C SER A 4 -16.50 -17.16 3.70
N ARG A 5 -17.31 -16.42 2.96
CA ARG A 5 -17.05 -15.01 2.69
C ARG A 5 -17.33 -14.23 3.97
N ILE A 6 -16.30 -13.95 4.74
CA ILE A 6 -16.37 -12.94 5.79
C ILE A 6 -16.49 -11.59 5.09
N ARG A 7 -17.72 -11.16 4.85
CA ARG A 7 -17.97 -9.77 4.47
C ARG A 7 -17.80 -8.93 5.71
N VAL A 8 -16.63 -8.35 5.83
CA VAL A 8 -16.31 -7.44 6.93
C VAL A 8 -17.23 -6.23 6.84
N LEU A 9 -18.08 -6.11 7.83
CA LEU A 9 -19.03 -5.03 8.05
C LEU A 9 -18.30 -3.75 8.53
N PHE A 10 -17.30 -3.28 7.77
CA PHE A 10 -16.49 -2.10 8.15
C PHE A 10 -17.00 -0.78 7.53
N LEU A 11 -18.10 -0.81 6.78
CA LEU A 11 -18.58 0.37 6.04
C LEU A 11 -19.41 1.36 6.89
N LEU A 12 -19.58 1.14 8.19
CA LEU A 12 -20.57 1.89 8.98
C LEU A 12 -20.00 2.86 10.01
N LEU A 13 -18.69 2.95 10.21
CA LEU A 13 -18.12 3.79 11.28
C LEU A 13 -17.49 5.12 10.80
N VAL A 14 -17.20 5.27 9.52
CA VAL A 14 -16.66 6.54 9.00
C VAL A 14 -17.75 7.55 8.62
N THR A 15 -18.97 7.10 8.38
CA THR A 15 -20.11 7.98 8.02
C THR A 15 -20.81 8.66 9.20
N ALA A 16 -20.54 8.27 10.43
CA ALA A 16 -21.24 8.82 11.60
C ALA A 16 -20.62 10.11 12.18
N ALA A 17 -19.42 10.52 11.76
CA ALA A 17 -18.76 11.73 12.24
C ALA A 17 -18.96 12.98 11.34
N ILE A 18 -19.61 12.83 10.19
CA ILE A 18 -19.77 13.92 9.19
C ILE A 18 -21.24 14.37 9.10
N GLY A 19 -21.96 14.42 10.18
CA GLY A 19 -23.37 14.74 10.13
C GLY A 19 -23.83 15.72 11.17
N ALA A 20 -23.54 17.02 11.01
CA ALA A 20 -24.37 18.15 11.40
C ALA A 20 -23.64 19.49 11.17
N ALA A 21 -23.50 19.93 9.94
CA ALA A 21 -23.21 21.34 9.64
C ALA A 21 -24.21 21.86 8.63
N ASN A 22 -24.69 23.06 8.86
CA ASN A 22 -25.72 23.75 8.05
C ASN A 22 -25.29 23.92 6.58
N PRO A 23 -26.24 23.87 5.61
CA PRO A 23 -25.91 23.80 4.18
C PRO A 23 -25.67 25.15 3.53
N SER A 24 -24.85 26.03 4.08
CA SER A 24 -24.56 27.30 3.41
C SER A 24 -23.09 27.69 3.28
N ASP A 25 -22.15 26.96 3.87
CA ASP A 25 -20.71 27.12 3.64
C ASP A 25 -19.96 25.82 3.98
N SER A 26 -20.35 24.70 3.37
CA SER A 26 -19.56 23.49 3.53
C SER A 26 -18.33 23.59 2.64
N PHE A 27 -17.24 24.13 3.14
CA PHE A 27 -15.94 23.66 2.73
C PHE A 27 -15.90 22.17 3.13
N ALA A 28 -16.27 21.31 2.19
CA ALA A 28 -16.19 19.88 2.44
C ALA A 28 -14.74 19.59 2.84
N ILE A 29 -14.55 18.92 3.97
CA ILE A 29 -13.22 18.49 4.43
C ILE A 29 -12.57 17.76 3.25
N GLN A 30 -11.43 18.27 2.78
CA GLN A 30 -10.72 17.72 1.64
C GLN A 30 -9.50 16.94 2.15
N VAL A 31 -9.53 15.64 2.03
CA VAL A 31 -8.35 14.81 2.24
C VAL A 31 -7.37 15.09 1.10
N VAL A 32 -6.15 15.45 1.44
CA VAL A 32 -5.07 15.72 0.48
C VAL A 32 -3.90 14.74 0.63
N THR A 33 -3.84 14.01 1.76
CA THR A 33 -2.82 12.99 1.97
C THR A 33 -3.45 11.75 2.59
N VAL A 34 -3.02 10.59 2.12
CA VAL A 34 -3.31 9.30 2.73
C VAL A 34 -2.02 8.53 2.92
N GLU A 35 -1.81 7.99 4.11
CA GLU A 35 -0.68 7.13 4.42
C GLU A 35 -1.16 5.76 4.89
N GLU A 36 -0.54 4.72 4.36
CA GLU A 36 -0.69 3.34 4.78
C GLU A 36 0.61 2.85 5.41
N HIS A 37 0.55 2.38 6.65
CA HIS A 37 1.69 1.83 7.38
C HIS A 37 1.59 0.31 7.35
N TRP A 38 2.53 -0.30 6.67
CA TRP A 38 2.59 -1.73 6.43
C TRP A 38 3.71 -2.40 7.20
N GLU A 39 3.51 -3.66 7.53
CA GLU A 39 4.50 -4.53 8.13
C GLU A 39 4.42 -5.93 7.51
N LEU A 40 5.57 -6.46 7.14
CA LEU A 40 5.76 -7.81 6.65
C LEU A 40 6.64 -8.58 7.64
N LEU A 41 6.19 -9.76 8.07
CA LEU A 41 7.00 -10.70 8.84
C LEU A 41 7.38 -11.89 7.96
N LEU A 42 8.68 -12.14 7.83
CA LEU A 42 9.21 -13.27 7.06
C LEU A 42 9.30 -14.56 7.90
N GLY A 43 8.91 -15.64 7.25
CA GLY A 43 9.13 -17.01 7.74
C GLY A 43 10.52 -17.54 7.44
N GLU A 44 10.70 -18.85 7.64
CA GLU A 44 11.96 -19.52 7.37
C GLU A 44 12.25 -19.57 5.86
N PRO A 45 13.53 -19.40 5.46
CA PRO A 45 13.93 -19.57 4.07
C PRO A 45 13.71 -21.01 3.60
N ASP A 46 13.18 -21.15 2.39
CA ASP A 46 13.12 -22.42 1.68
C ASP A 46 14.21 -22.45 0.61
N ALA A 47 15.06 -23.47 0.64
CA ALA A 47 16.17 -23.62 -0.29
C ALA A 47 15.71 -23.78 -1.76
N ASN A 48 14.47 -24.15 -1.99
CA ASN A 48 13.89 -24.38 -3.31
C ASN A 48 13.06 -23.21 -3.80
N LEU A 49 12.77 -22.24 -2.93
CA LEU A 49 11.90 -21.10 -3.24
C LEU A 49 12.65 -19.79 -3.07
N SER A 50 12.37 -18.89 -3.95
CA SER A 50 12.91 -17.54 -3.96
C SER A 50 12.41 -16.70 -2.79
N ALA A 51 12.97 -15.53 -2.64
CA ALA A 51 12.42 -14.51 -1.77
C ALA A 51 10.98 -14.18 -2.18
N PRO A 52 10.07 -13.92 -1.24
CA PRO A 52 8.69 -13.62 -1.54
C PRO A 52 8.58 -12.30 -2.32
N GLN A 53 7.69 -12.27 -3.28
CA GLN A 53 7.32 -11.03 -3.97
C GLN A 53 6.01 -10.51 -3.37
N ILE A 54 6.08 -9.32 -2.83
CA ILE A 54 4.95 -8.67 -2.17
C ILE A 54 4.52 -7.47 -3.00
N THR A 55 3.24 -7.36 -3.26
CA THR A 55 2.65 -6.28 -4.03
C THR A 55 1.62 -5.55 -3.18
N MET A 56 1.75 -4.24 -3.08
CA MET A 56 0.79 -3.37 -2.43
C MET A 56 0.22 -2.41 -3.45
N THR A 57 -1.08 -2.26 -3.43
CA THR A 57 -1.81 -1.40 -4.36
C THR A 57 -2.47 -0.25 -3.61
N MET A 58 -2.39 0.95 -4.15
CA MET A 58 -3.02 2.14 -3.58
C MET A 58 -3.69 2.97 -4.68
N SER A 59 -5.00 3.20 -4.55
CA SER A 59 -5.78 3.98 -5.50
C SER A 59 -6.22 5.30 -4.90
N PRO A 60 -6.14 6.43 -5.62
CA PRO A 60 -6.69 7.70 -5.15
C PRO A 60 -8.23 7.73 -5.19
N THR A 61 -8.85 6.71 -5.81
CA THR A 61 -10.30 6.55 -5.97
C THR A 61 -10.79 5.25 -5.35
N SER A 62 -12.07 5.00 -5.41
CA SER A 62 -12.71 3.83 -4.83
C SER A 62 -12.59 2.55 -5.67
N ASP A 63 -11.81 2.58 -6.76
CA ASP A 63 -11.61 1.46 -7.67
C ASP A 63 -10.24 1.53 -8.37
N LEU A 64 -9.95 0.53 -9.23
CA LEU A 64 -8.74 0.46 -10.06
C LEU A 64 -9.00 0.70 -11.56
N LEU A 65 -10.18 1.19 -11.92
CA LEU A 65 -10.54 1.42 -13.33
C LEU A 65 -9.74 2.56 -13.96
N GLY A 66 -9.31 3.49 -13.13
CA GLY A 66 -8.46 4.60 -13.52
C GLY A 66 -7.02 4.46 -13.01
N ARG A 67 -6.47 5.59 -12.65
CA ARG A 67 -5.11 5.67 -12.14
C ARG A 67 -4.99 5.06 -10.75
N HIS A 68 -4.01 4.16 -10.59
CA HIS A 68 -3.61 3.62 -9.31
C HIS A 68 -2.09 3.35 -9.30
N PHE A 69 -1.56 3.04 -8.14
CA PHE A 69 -0.14 2.83 -7.91
C PHE A 69 0.09 1.47 -7.28
N VAL A 70 1.20 0.87 -7.66
CA VAL A 70 1.63 -0.44 -7.16
C VAL A 70 3.05 -0.32 -6.66
N CYS A 71 3.29 -0.72 -5.43
CA CYS A 71 4.62 -0.93 -4.88
C CYS A 71 4.89 -2.43 -4.82
N THR A 72 6.00 -2.88 -5.37
CA THR A 72 6.41 -4.28 -5.31
C THR A 72 7.74 -4.39 -4.59
N LEU A 73 7.76 -5.16 -3.51
CA LEU A 73 8.98 -5.57 -2.82
C LEU A 73 9.48 -6.88 -3.41
N ASN A 74 10.79 -7.08 -3.48
CA ASN A 74 11.45 -8.17 -4.20
C ASN A 74 11.00 -8.27 -5.67
N HIS A 75 10.82 -7.13 -6.31
CA HIS A 75 10.37 -7.08 -7.71
C HIS A 75 11.29 -7.89 -8.62
N ARG A 76 10.66 -8.71 -9.49
CA ARG A 76 11.31 -9.47 -10.53
C ARG A 76 10.42 -9.79 -11.71
N THR A 77 11.04 -9.82 -12.86
CA THR A 77 10.38 -10.20 -14.13
C THR A 77 10.02 -11.69 -14.17
N TYR A 78 10.74 -12.54 -13.41
CA TYR A 78 10.50 -13.99 -13.35
C TYR A 78 10.50 -14.48 -11.89
N PRO A 79 9.75 -15.53 -11.57
CA PRO A 79 9.67 -16.09 -10.23
C PRO A 79 10.91 -16.91 -9.85
N GLN A 80 12.05 -16.64 -10.45
CA GLN A 80 13.33 -17.22 -10.07
C GLN A 80 14.06 -16.26 -9.15
N TYR A 81 14.65 -16.84 -8.10
CA TYR A 81 15.41 -16.08 -7.14
C TYR A 81 16.48 -15.21 -7.80
N SER A 82 16.51 -13.98 -7.42
CA SER A 82 17.60 -13.03 -7.59
C SER A 82 17.51 -12.01 -6.49
N PRO A 83 18.61 -11.34 -6.17
CA PRO A 83 18.56 -10.21 -5.26
C PRO A 83 17.38 -9.32 -5.64
N GLY A 84 16.42 -9.19 -4.74
CA GLY A 84 15.20 -8.47 -5.01
C GLY A 84 15.43 -6.99 -5.05
N GLY A 85 14.72 -6.32 -5.89
CA GLY A 85 14.61 -4.86 -5.92
C GLY A 85 13.28 -4.41 -5.34
N MET A 86 13.11 -3.13 -5.34
CA MET A 86 11.83 -2.50 -5.10
C MET A 86 11.40 -1.78 -6.37
N GLN A 87 10.12 -1.81 -6.67
CA GLN A 87 9.58 -1.08 -7.81
C GLN A 87 8.30 -0.37 -7.38
N VAL A 88 8.15 0.85 -7.84
CA VAL A 88 6.87 1.56 -7.83
C VAL A 88 6.41 1.74 -9.26
N GLN A 89 5.12 1.49 -9.50
CA GLN A 89 4.50 1.60 -10.81
C GLN A 89 3.25 2.47 -10.73
N ARG A 90 2.99 3.20 -11.81
CA ARG A 90 1.69 3.83 -12.07
C ARG A 90 0.97 3.04 -13.14
N TRP A 91 -0.29 2.78 -12.87
CA TRP A 91 -1.21 2.09 -13.77
C TRP A 91 -2.35 3.02 -14.18
N ASP A 92 -2.85 2.83 -15.39
CA ASP A 92 -4.12 3.37 -15.86
C ASP A 92 -4.98 2.18 -16.29
N GLY A 93 -5.97 1.82 -15.46
CA GLY A 93 -6.68 0.55 -15.58
C GLY A 93 -5.71 -0.65 -15.59
N GLU A 94 -5.74 -1.46 -16.62
CA GLU A 94 -4.91 -2.67 -16.75
C GLU A 94 -3.49 -2.41 -17.31
N ASN A 95 -3.11 -1.16 -17.56
CA ASN A 95 -1.85 -0.85 -18.21
C ASN A 95 -0.86 -0.15 -17.26
N ALA A 96 0.31 -0.75 -17.07
CA ALA A 96 1.44 -0.08 -16.44
C ALA A 96 1.98 1.00 -17.40
N VAL A 97 1.96 2.25 -16.98
CA VAL A 97 2.31 3.41 -17.84
C VAL A 97 3.56 4.15 -17.40
N ASP A 98 4.00 3.92 -16.17
CA ASP A 98 5.24 4.50 -15.62
C ASP A 98 5.79 3.62 -14.51
N SER A 99 7.11 3.64 -14.29
CA SER A 99 7.75 2.88 -13.22
C SER A 99 9.06 3.48 -12.77
N ARG A 100 9.39 3.26 -11.49
CA ARG A 100 10.71 3.51 -10.93
C ARG A 100 11.17 2.31 -10.12
N ASN A 101 12.47 2.07 -10.14
CA ASN A 101 13.10 0.98 -9.39
C ASN A 101 14.03 1.58 -8.33
N GLY A 102 13.81 1.18 -7.10
CA GLY A 102 14.78 1.38 -6.03
C GLY A 102 15.95 0.41 -6.17
N SER A 103 17.11 0.85 -5.73
CA SER A 103 18.30 0.01 -5.76
C SER A 103 18.38 -0.84 -4.48
N SER A 104 18.21 -2.15 -4.62
CA SER A 104 18.67 -3.09 -3.62
C SER A 104 19.40 -4.23 -4.31
N THR A 105 20.49 -4.71 -3.70
CA THR A 105 21.26 -5.84 -4.18
C THR A 105 20.97 -7.11 -3.38
N ASN A 106 20.25 -6.97 -2.27
CA ASN A 106 19.97 -8.07 -1.36
C ASN A 106 18.52 -8.52 -1.50
N ALA A 107 18.28 -9.78 -1.28
CA ALA A 107 16.94 -10.32 -1.14
C ALA A 107 16.51 -10.33 0.33
N LEU A 108 15.22 -10.45 0.56
CA LEU A 108 14.66 -10.70 1.88
C LEU A 108 14.90 -12.16 2.26
N TRP A 109 15.96 -12.42 3.02
CA TRP A 109 16.40 -13.79 3.33
C TRP A 109 16.30 -14.20 4.79
N HIS A 110 16.29 -13.23 5.70
CA HIS A 110 16.40 -13.55 7.12
C HIS A 110 15.10 -14.11 7.68
N THR A 111 15.20 -15.18 8.45
CA THR A 111 14.07 -15.73 9.20
C THR A 111 13.66 -14.77 10.29
N GLY A 112 12.37 -14.45 10.35
CA GLY A 112 11.83 -13.55 11.36
C GLY A 112 12.15 -12.09 11.09
N GLU A 113 12.67 -11.76 9.89
CA GLU A 113 12.88 -10.37 9.48
C GLU A 113 11.54 -9.63 9.43
N VAL A 114 11.52 -8.46 10.02
CA VAL A 114 10.41 -7.50 9.90
C VAL A 114 10.80 -6.46 8.89
N VAL A 115 9.94 -6.26 7.89
CA VAL A 115 10.05 -5.16 6.94
C VAL A 115 8.89 -4.23 7.21
N ALA A 116 9.18 -2.98 7.59
CA ALA A 116 8.17 -1.96 7.82
C ALA A 116 8.34 -0.82 6.82
N TRP A 117 7.24 -0.27 6.33
CA TRP A 117 7.27 0.87 5.43
C TRP A 117 5.98 1.68 5.49
N VAL A 118 6.07 2.91 4.99
CA VAL A 118 4.93 3.79 4.79
C VAL A 118 4.81 4.10 3.31
N GLN A 119 3.65 3.84 2.72
CA GLN A 119 3.32 4.34 1.38
C GLN A 119 2.31 5.48 1.49
N ARG A 120 2.49 6.48 0.65
CA ARG A 120 1.74 7.73 0.70
C ARG A 120 1.19 8.12 -0.66
N LEU A 121 -0.08 8.52 -0.69
CA LEU A 121 -0.64 9.37 -1.72
C LEU A 121 -0.73 10.80 -1.20
N HIS A 122 -0.26 11.75 -2.00
CA HIS A 122 -0.33 13.17 -1.68
C HIS A 122 -0.77 13.96 -2.92
N LEU A 123 -1.79 14.78 -2.74
CA LEU A 123 -2.31 15.67 -3.78
C LEU A 123 -2.02 17.12 -3.39
N ASP A 124 -1.21 17.80 -4.19
CA ASP A 124 -0.85 19.19 -4.00
C ASP A 124 -0.72 19.89 -5.36
N ASP A 125 -1.31 21.09 -5.48
CA ASP A 125 -1.25 21.96 -6.64
C ASP A 125 -1.45 21.23 -8.00
N GLY A 126 -2.46 20.36 -8.05
CA GLY A 126 -2.77 19.57 -9.25
C GLY A 126 -1.75 18.49 -9.59
N GLN A 127 -0.91 18.12 -8.64
CA GLN A 127 0.02 17.00 -8.75
C GLN A 127 -0.36 15.90 -7.76
N LEU A 128 -0.49 14.68 -8.24
CA LEU A 128 -0.64 13.49 -7.42
C LEU A 128 0.70 12.78 -7.32
N THR A 129 1.17 12.62 -6.11
CA THR A 129 2.42 11.92 -5.77
C THR A 129 2.09 10.62 -5.07
N PHE A 130 2.69 9.53 -5.53
CA PHE A 130 2.80 8.28 -4.79
C PHE A 130 4.26 8.07 -4.41
N GLU A 131 4.51 7.70 -3.17
CA GLU A 131 5.87 7.40 -2.70
C GLU A 131 5.88 6.40 -1.56
N VAL A 132 6.98 5.64 -1.45
CA VAL A 132 7.39 4.98 -0.21
C VAL A 132 8.24 5.98 0.54
N VAL A 133 7.74 6.49 1.67
CA VAL A 133 8.41 7.60 2.40
C VAL A 133 9.34 7.13 3.48
N ASP A 134 9.04 6.00 4.09
CA ASP A 134 9.80 5.49 5.23
C ASP A 134 9.74 3.96 5.20
N GLY A 135 10.88 3.35 5.05
CA GLY A 135 11.01 1.90 4.98
C GLY A 135 12.26 1.43 5.69
N GLU A 136 12.13 0.33 6.43
CA GLU A 136 13.23 -0.31 7.12
C GLU A 136 13.15 -1.84 7.03
N SER A 137 14.30 -2.47 6.86
CA SER A 137 14.47 -3.90 6.92
C SER A 137 15.90 -4.28 7.32
N GLU A 138 16.10 -5.49 7.82
CA GLU A 138 17.45 -6.00 8.11
C GLU A 138 18.26 -6.20 6.82
N SER A 139 17.60 -6.73 5.76
CA SER A 139 18.25 -7.03 4.49
C SER A 139 18.61 -5.78 3.68
N TRP A 140 17.80 -4.75 3.74
CA TRP A 140 17.93 -3.56 2.87
C TRP A 140 18.37 -2.28 3.62
N GLY A 141 18.29 -2.28 4.94
CA GLY A 141 18.41 -1.06 5.72
C GLY A 141 17.22 -0.12 5.46
N SER A 142 17.47 1.18 5.54
CA SER A 142 16.44 2.18 5.23
C SER A 142 16.21 2.28 3.72
N PHE A 143 14.96 2.41 3.29
CA PHE A 143 14.58 2.55 1.89
C PHE A 143 13.37 3.48 1.72
N GLY A 144 13.19 4.01 0.51
CA GLY A 144 12.12 4.96 0.18
C GLY A 144 12.66 6.25 -0.43
N GLY A 145 11.85 7.30 -0.42
CA GLY A 145 12.21 8.62 -0.92
C GLY A 145 12.16 8.74 -2.44
N GLU A 146 13.05 9.55 -3.02
CA GLU A 146 12.98 9.92 -4.45
C GLU A 146 13.06 8.72 -5.42
N ASP A 147 13.81 7.68 -5.06
CA ASP A 147 13.96 6.49 -5.89
C ASP A 147 12.65 5.67 -5.97
N LEU A 148 11.77 5.82 -4.98
CA LEU A 148 10.48 5.15 -4.93
C LEU A 148 9.32 6.15 -4.94
N ARG A 149 9.44 7.21 -5.74
CA ARG A 149 8.43 8.25 -5.92
C ARG A 149 8.01 8.37 -7.38
N LEU A 150 6.71 8.42 -7.60
CA LEU A 150 6.09 8.78 -8.88
C LEU A 150 5.20 10.01 -8.68
N GLN A 151 5.29 10.95 -9.62
CA GLN A 151 4.50 12.16 -9.61
C GLN A 151 3.83 12.36 -10.97
N VAL A 152 2.57 12.75 -10.96
CA VAL A 152 1.79 12.94 -12.18
C VAL A 152 0.77 14.07 -12.02
N ALA A 153 0.53 14.80 -13.09
CA ALA A 153 -0.55 15.78 -13.12
C ALA A 153 -1.90 15.11 -12.85
N SER A 154 -2.74 15.75 -12.05
CA SER A 154 -4.03 15.23 -11.62
C SER A 154 -5.08 16.35 -11.61
N ASP A 155 -6.28 16.03 -12.05
CA ASP A 155 -7.47 16.86 -11.97
C ASP A 155 -8.37 16.51 -10.78
N LEU A 156 -7.93 15.58 -9.93
CA LEU A 156 -8.65 15.22 -8.70
C LEU A 156 -8.71 16.47 -7.77
N PRO A 157 -9.89 16.79 -7.24
CA PRO A 157 -10.02 17.89 -6.29
C PRO A 157 -9.52 17.53 -4.88
N ASN A 158 -9.49 16.24 -4.54
CA ASN A 158 -9.11 15.70 -3.24
C ASN A 158 -8.99 14.17 -3.31
N LEU A 159 -8.66 13.53 -2.19
CA LEU A 159 -8.58 12.08 -2.00
C LEU A 159 -9.75 11.52 -1.17
N ASN A 160 -10.90 12.18 -1.13
CA ASN A 160 -12.05 11.74 -0.34
C ASN A 160 -12.63 10.40 -0.81
N ASP A 161 -12.37 10.03 -2.07
CA ASP A 161 -12.82 8.76 -2.65
C ASP A 161 -11.87 7.58 -2.41
N TYR A 162 -10.71 7.82 -1.80
CA TYR A 162 -9.82 6.74 -1.37
C TYR A 162 -10.56 5.74 -0.47
N ARG A 163 -10.31 4.45 -0.70
CA ARG A 163 -10.90 3.34 0.06
C ARG A 163 -9.83 2.34 0.46
N PRO A 164 -9.57 2.15 1.74
CA PRO A 164 -8.59 1.16 2.22
C PRO A 164 -8.97 -0.28 1.83
N GLY A 165 -10.26 -0.56 1.62
CA GLY A 165 -10.70 -1.88 1.16
C GLY A 165 -10.11 -2.27 -0.20
N VAL A 166 -9.91 -1.31 -1.10
CA VAL A 166 -9.25 -1.55 -2.40
C VAL A 166 -7.79 -1.95 -2.17
N SER A 167 -7.07 -1.21 -1.34
CA SER A 167 -5.68 -1.55 -1.00
C SER A 167 -5.56 -2.93 -0.37
N ILE A 168 -6.46 -3.29 0.54
CA ILE A 168 -6.47 -4.58 1.24
C ILE A 168 -6.78 -5.74 0.27
N GLU A 169 -7.78 -5.56 -0.61
CA GLU A 169 -8.21 -6.61 -1.54
C GLU A 169 -7.20 -6.87 -2.66
N GLU A 170 -6.43 -5.84 -3.05
CA GLU A 170 -5.51 -5.88 -4.19
C GLU A 170 -4.02 -5.94 -3.78
N SER A 171 -3.75 -6.01 -2.47
CA SER A 171 -2.41 -6.22 -1.94
C SER A 171 -2.23 -7.68 -1.52
N GLY A 172 -1.00 -8.17 -1.58
CA GLY A 172 -0.73 -9.55 -1.16
C GLY A 172 0.61 -10.08 -1.63
N VAL A 173 0.78 -11.39 -1.44
CA VAL A 173 2.00 -12.11 -1.77
C VAL A 173 1.82 -12.84 -3.10
N GLY A 174 2.53 -12.39 -4.13
CA GLY A 174 2.42 -12.94 -5.47
C GLY A 174 3.29 -14.18 -5.72
N TYR A 175 4.35 -14.38 -4.92
CA TYR A 175 5.28 -15.49 -5.09
C TYR A 175 5.97 -15.86 -3.77
N ALA A 176 6.26 -17.15 -3.60
CA ALA A 176 6.90 -17.73 -2.41
C ALA A 176 6.18 -17.34 -1.10
N GLY A 177 4.85 -17.38 -1.12
CA GLY A 177 3.99 -17.00 0.00
C GLY A 177 4.24 -17.78 1.26
N ASN A 178 4.63 -19.06 1.15
CA ASN A 178 4.99 -19.90 2.30
C ASN A 178 6.19 -19.35 3.12
N ARG A 179 6.83 -18.28 2.68
CA ARG A 179 7.88 -17.57 3.39
C ARG A 179 7.40 -16.29 4.07
N VAL A 180 6.14 -15.97 3.94
CA VAL A 180 5.50 -14.84 4.63
C VAL A 180 4.68 -15.41 5.77
N ARG A 181 4.83 -14.86 6.96
CA ARG A 181 4.02 -15.20 8.13
C ARG A 181 2.85 -14.26 8.30
N SER A 182 3.06 -13.00 7.95
CA SER A 182 2.00 -11.99 7.96
C SER A 182 2.37 -10.82 7.07
N LEU A 183 1.36 -10.22 6.45
CA LEU A 183 1.43 -8.95 5.75
C LEU A 183 0.31 -8.07 6.30
N VAL A 184 0.67 -7.10 7.14
CA VAL A 184 -0.29 -6.36 7.96
C VAL A 184 -0.32 -4.89 7.57
N LEU A 185 -1.51 -4.39 7.29
CA LEU A 185 -1.80 -2.96 7.30
C LEU A 185 -2.08 -2.54 8.75
N ASN A 186 -1.11 -1.91 9.40
CA ASN A 186 -1.16 -1.59 10.81
C ASN A 186 -1.94 -0.31 11.11
N ARG A 187 -1.81 0.70 10.23
CA ARG A 187 -2.33 2.02 10.47
C ARG A 187 -2.62 2.75 9.17
N LEU A 188 -3.68 3.57 9.20
CA LEU A 188 -4.07 4.50 8.15
C LEU A 188 -4.09 5.91 8.70
N ILE A 189 -3.58 6.86 7.93
CA ILE A 189 -3.62 8.28 8.27
C ILE A 189 -4.23 9.04 7.09
N TRP A 190 -5.16 9.95 7.39
CA TRP A 190 -5.68 10.92 6.44
C TRP A 190 -5.34 12.32 6.93
N ILE A 191 -4.79 13.15 6.06
CA ILE A 191 -4.50 14.55 6.35
C ILE A 191 -5.35 15.42 5.42
N THR A 192 -6.04 16.37 5.99
CA THR A 192 -6.90 17.29 5.27
C THR A 192 -6.18 18.56 4.86
N SER A 193 -6.76 19.31 3.95
CA SER A 193 -6.20 20.55 3.41
C SER A 193 -6.03 21.67 4.46
N ASP A 194 -6.75 21.59 5.59
CA ASP A 194 -6.59 22.46 6.75
C ASP A 194 -5.60 21.92 7.81
N GLY A 195 -4.93 20.79 7.50
CA GLY A 195 -3.90 20.19 8.34
C GLY A 195 -4.40 19.30 9.47
N VAL A 196 -5.70 18.99 9.51
CA VAL A 196 -6.24 18.04 10.50
C VAL A 196 -5.86 16.61 10.10
N THR A 197 -5.40 15.84 11.07
CA THR A 197 -5.01 14.44 10.89
C THR A 197 -6.07 13.53 11.52
N TYR A 198 -6.50 12.55 10.76
CA TYR A 198 -7.34 11.44 11.21
C TYR A 198 -6.53 10.15 11.13
N GLU A 199 -6.69 9.29 12.11
CA GLU A 199 -5.95 8.04 12.21
C GLU A 199 -6.90 6.88 12.51
N LEU A 200 -6.64 5.75 11.86
CA LEU A 200 -7.25 4.47 12.16
C LEU A 200 -6.14 3.45 12.43
N THR A 201 -6.09 2.95 13.65
CA THR A 201 -5.21 1.85 14.04
C THR A 201 -6.08 0.60 14.21
N ALA A 202 -6.04 -0.26 13.23
CA ALA A 202 -6.73 -1.53 13.23
C ALA A 202 -5.91 -2.50 12.37
N PRO A 203 -5.02 -3.31 12.97
CA PRO A 203 -4.19 -4.23 12.22
C PRO A 203 -5.06 -5.18 11.39
N ILE A 204 -4.84 -5.22 10.09
CA ILE A 204 -5.51 -6.11 9.15
C ILE A 204 -4.43 -6.93 8.48
N ASP A 205 -4.40 -8.23 8.78
CA ASP A 205 -3.56 -9.17 8.08
C ASP A 205 -4.21 -9.52 6.74
N VAL A 206 -3.53 -9.21 5.64
CA VAL A 206 -4.01 -9.49 4.28
C VAL A 206 -3.51 -10.84 3.76
N ASP A 207 -2.70 -11.52 4.55
CA ASP A 207 -2.06 -12.79 4.23
C ASP A 207 -2.62 -13.97 5.05
N THR A 208 -3.86 -13.88 5.50
CA THR A 208 -4.50 -14.86 6.39
C THR A 208 -4.65 -16.27 5.82
N ASP A 209 -4.42 -16.46 4.53
CA ASP A 209 -4.55 -17.74 3.84
C ASP A 209 -3.22 -18.50 3.67
N LEU A 210 -2.11 -17.91 4.07
CA LEU A 210 -0.77 -18.47 3.93
C LEU A 210 -0.20 -19.05 5.24
N ASP A 211 -0.96 -19.03 6.30
CA ASP A 211 -0.60 -19.74 7.54
C ASP A 211 -0.47 -21.25 7.27
N PRO A 212 0.65 -21.88 7.66
CA PRO A 212 0.93 -23.29 7.38
C PRO A 212 0.02 -24.25 8.13
#